data_fc99e341803c7f3a0d8b560bee314bc6
#
_entry.id   fc99e341803c7f3a0d8b560bee314bc6
#
_cell.length_a   1.000
_cell.length_b   1.000
_cell.length_c   1.000
_cell.angle_alpha   90.00
_cell.angle_beta   90.00
_cell.angle_gamma   90.00
#
_symmetry.space_group_name_H-M   'P 1'
#
loop_
_entity.id
_entity.type
_entity.pdbx_description
1 polymer ?
#
loop_
_entity_poly.entity_id
_entity_poly.type
_entity_poly.pdbx_seq_one_letter_code
_entity_poly.pdbx_strand_id
1 'polypeptide(L)'
;MVYLITVGKYRKEISMINIIICDDNQNDREKAIKCVEKFMTGRKLEFKIYPFNDYNNKFNATMNSNLPMKIYLLDIETPSSSGIDIARKIRKTDVDSVIIFLTGHEELGNIILKNDLMFLSFINKFDDFNNRLSNSLNKALDLLKNRKIIRLNDRNITYTIDINDILYITTDSYERRTIIKTDYNEIKVNKSLSEIKDMLDDRFIQTHRACYINNERRIKVDKTNKIITFDNGETIDLLSDKYKRNV
;
A
#
# COMPACT_ATOMS: atom_id res chain seq x y z
N MET A 1 31.35 -23.02 10.68
CA MET A 1 30.99 -22.66 12.07
C MET A 1 30.47 -21.21 12.02
N VAL A 2 29.19 -21.05 11.83
CA VAL A 2 28.55 -19.74 11.64
C VAL A 2 27.90 -19.38 12.96
N TYR A 3 28.38 -18.32 13.59
CA TYR A 3 27.79 -17.79 14.80
C TYR A 3 26.46 -17.09 14.48
N LEU A 4 25.36 -17.71 14.86
CA LEU A 4 24.06 -17.08 14.95
C LEU A 4 24.04 -16.16 16.19
N ILE A 5 24.18 -14.84 15.96
CA ILE A 5 23.86 -13.87 17.01
C ILE A 5 22.35 -13.66 16.95
N THR A 6 21.65 -14.27 17.89
CA THR A 6 20.25 -14.01 18.17
C THR A 6 20.15 -12.68 18.91
N VAL A 7 19.90 -11.60 18.21
CA VAL A 7 19.39 -10.35 18.80
C VAL A 7 17.95 -10.24 18.38
N GLY A 8 17.07 -10.53 19.32
CA GLY A 8 15.65 -10.30 19.15
C GLY A 8 15.39 -8.82 18.91
N LYS A 9 14.70 -8.53 17.81
CA LYS A 9 13.73 -7.43 17.63
C LYS A 9 13.38 -7.34 16.15
N TYR A 10 12.12 -7.61 15.85
CA TYR A 10 11.37 -7.12 14.69
C TYR A 10 12.19 -6.96 13.39
N ARG A 11 12.32 -8.01 12.62
CA ARG A 11 12.54 -7.87 11.20
C ARG A 11 11.31 -7.13 10.68
N LYS A 12 11.42 -5.80 10.55
CA LYS A 12 10.53 -5.01 9.74
C LYS A 12 10.60 -5.69 8.36
N GLU A 13 9.58 -6.44 7.97
CA GLU A 13 9.49 -6.93 6.60
C GLU A 13 9.48 -5.69 5.72
N ILE A 14 10.65 -5.39 5.15
CA ILE A 14 10.77 -4.36 4.12
C ILE A 14 10.05 -4.97 2.93
N SER A 15 8.81 -4.59 2.73
CA SER A 15 8.05 -5.04 1.56
C SER A 15 8.81 -4.57 0.33
N MET A 16 9.18 -5.53 -0.52
CA MET A 16 9.90 -5.30 -1.78
C MET A 16 9.06 -4.39 -2.67
N ILE A 17 9.65 -3.30 -3.15
CA ILE A 17 9.02 -2.39 -4.10
C ILE A 17 9.15 -3.00 -5.49
N ASN A 18 8.01 -3.19 -6.16
CA ASN A 18 7.96 -3.78 -7.49
C ASN A 18 7.70 -2.68 -8.52
N ILE A 19 8.68 -2.40 -9.36
CA ILE A 19 8.62 -1.34 -10.36
C ILE A 19 8.43 -1.98 -11.73
N ILE A 20 7.26 -1.78 -12.33
CA ILE A 20 6.87 -2.33 -13.62
C ILE A 20 7.00 -1.23 -14.67
N ILE A 21 7.90 -1.42 -15.62
CA ILE A 21 8.21 -0.45 -16.67
C ILE A 21 7.76 -1.02 -18.00
N CYS A 22 6.90 -0.31 -18.74
CA CYS A 22 6.53 -0.70 -20.08
C CYS A 22 6.69 0.46 -21.04
N ASP A 23 7.52 0.25 -22.07
CA ASP A 23 7.85 1.21 -23.11
C ASP A 23 8.38 0.43 -24.32
N ASP A 24 7.85 0.63 -25.52
CA ASP A 24 8.28 -0.10 -26.71
C ASP A 24 9.64 0.38 -27.23
N ASN A 25 9.98 1.65 -27.00
CA ASN A 25 11.28 2.20 -27.35
C ASN A 25 12.35 1.69 -26.36
N GLN A 26 13.33 0.96 -26.87
CA GLN A 26 14.40 0.41 -26.06
C GLN A 26 15.20 1.49 -25.31
N ASN A 27 15.52 2.61 -25.97
CA ASN A 27 16.35 3.67 -25.37
C ASN A 27 15.60 4.36 -24.22
N ASP A 28 14.31 4.64 -24.39
CA ASP A 28 13.49 5.26 -23.35
C ASP A 28 13.28 4.31 -22.17
N ARG A 29 13.04 3.03 -22.45
CA ARG A 29 12.94 1.99 -21.43
C ARG A 29 14.22 1.86 -20.61
N GLU A 30 15.40 1.82 -21.28
CA GLU A 30 16.68 1.77 -20.60
C GLU A 30 16.98 3.04 -19.79
N LYS A 31 16.61 4.21 -20.32
CA LYS A 31 16.71 5.50 -19.63
C LYS A 31 15.88 5.49 -18.34
N ALA A 32 14.66 4.98 -18.39
CA ALA A 32 13.80 4.84 -17.22
C ALA A 32 14.40 3.87 -16.20
N ILE A 33 14.89 2.70 -16.63
CA ILE A 33 15.55 1.72 -15.76
C ILE A 33 16.74 2.35 -15.04
N LYS A 34 17.66 2.98 -15.76
CA LYS A 34 18.86 3.64 -15.19
C LYS A 34 18.48 4.74 -14.19
N CYS A 35 17.43 5.51 -14.48
CA CYS A 35 16.94 6.55 -13.57
C CYS A 35 16.43 5.92 -12.27
N VAL A 36 15.61 4.85 -12.37
CA VAL A 36 15.10 4.10 -11.21
C VAL A 36 16.23 3.49 -10.38
N GLU A 37 17.19 2.81 -11.02
CA GLU A 37 18.34 2.21 -10.33
C GLU A 37 19.15 3.26 -9.58
N LYS A 38 19.49 4.38 -10.25
CA LYS A 38 20.20 5.50 -9.63
C LYS A 38 19.42 6.08 -8.46
N PHE A 39 18.09 6.24 -8.62
CA PHE A 39 17.21 6.77 -7.57
C PHE A 39 17.14 5.83 -6.36
N MET A 40 17.07 4.52 -6.57
CA MET A 40 16.97 3.51 -5.50
C MET A 40 18.32 3.21 -4.84
N THR A 41 19.44 3.46 -5.53
CA THR A 41 20.80 3.28 -4.98
C THR A 41 21.00 4.17 -3.74
N GLY A 42 21.52 3.59 -2.68
CA GLY A 42 21.71 4.28 -1.39
C GLY A 42 20.48 4.38 -0.49
N ARG A 43 19.31 4.00 -0.98
CA ARG A 43 18.12 3.81 -0.14
C ARG A 43 18.09 2.40 0.42
N LYS A 44 17.91 2.26 1.73
CA LYS A 44 17.79 0.94 2.40
C LYS A 44 16.43 0.28 2.12
N LEU A 45 16.07 0.16 0.83
CA LEU A 45 14.82 -0.40 0.36
C LEU A 45 15.13 -1.51 -0.65
N GLU A 46 14.49 -2.66 -0.48
CA GLU A 46 14.55 -3.72 -1.48
C GLU A 46 13.60 -3.38 -2.63
N PHE A 47 14.08 -3.55 -3.86
CA PHE A 47 13.27 -3.30 -5.05
C PHE A 47 13.57 -4.30 -6.16
N LYS A 48 12.62 -4.46 -7.07
CA LYS A 48 12.77 -5.27 -8.28
C LYS A 48 12.12 -4.55 -9.46
N ILE A 49 12.83 -4.54 -10.60
CA ILE A 49 12.36 -3.94 -11.84
C ILE A 49 11.89 -5.06 -12.76
N TYR A 50 10.73 -4.84 -13.39
CA TYR A 50 10.11 -5.71 -14.37
C TYR A 50 9.95 -4.92 -15.68
N PRO A 51 10.92 -5.02 -16.61
CA PRO A 51 10.85 -4.31 -17.87
C PRO A 51 10.05 -5.07 -18.93
N PHE A 52 9.24 -4.34 -19.68
CA PHE A 52 8.45 -4.84 -20.80
C PHE A 52 8.57 -3.89 -21.98
N ASN A 53 8.54 -4.44 -23.18
CA ASN A 53 8.55 -3.68 -24.45
C ASN A 53 7.14 -3.53 -25.03
N ASP A 54 6.12 -4.13 -24.40
CA ASP A 54 4.73 -4.06 -24.85
C ASP A 54 3.79 -4.61 -23.79
N TYR A 55 2.51 -4.30 -23.88
CA TYR A 55 1.44 -4.79 -22.98
C TYR A 55 0.97 -6.21 -23.33
N ASN A 56 1.92 -7.11 -23.49
CA ASN A 56 1.72 -8.49 -23.88
C ASN A 56 1.27 -9.41 -22.72
N ASN A 57 1.15 -10.71 -22.98
CA ASN A 57 0.74 -11.69 -21.97
C ASN A 57 1.66 -11.77 -20.76
N LYS A 58 2.97 -11.53 -20.91
CA LYS A 58 3.91 -11.51 -19.78
C LYS A 58 3.68 -10.30 -18.89
N PHE A 59 3.43 -9.12 -19.48
CA PHE A 59 3.02 -7.94 -18.74
C PHE A 59 1.72 -8.18 -17.97
N ASN A 60 0.69 -8.71 -18.64
CA ASN A 60 -0.60 -9.01 -18.03
C ASN A 60 -0.47 -10.01 -16.88
N ALA A 61 0.36 -11.04 -17.01
CA ALA A 61 0.64 -11.99 -15.92
C ALA A 61 1.29 -11.30 -14.69
N THR A 62 2.24 -10.38 -14.93
CA THR A 62 2.87 -9.61 -13.86
C THR A 62 1.89 -8.61 -13.21
N MET A 63 1.07 -7.94 -14.01
CA MET A 63 0.03 -7.02 -13.55
C MET A 63 -0.95 -7.73 -12.60
N ASN A 64 -1.40 -8.94 -12.96
CA ASN A 64 -2.36 -9.75 -12.20
C ASN A 64 -1.73 -10.54 -11.06
N SER A 65 -0.40 -10.50 -10.91
CA SER A 65 0.27 -11.18 -9.81
C SER A 65 0.09 -10.46 -8.48
N ASN A 66 0.12 -11.20 -7.39
CA ASN A 66 0.01 -10.63 -6.02
C ASN A 66 1.33 -10.04 -5.54
N LEU A 67 1.95 -9.15 -6.34
CA LEU A 67 3.12 -8.39 -5.95
C LEU A 67 2.71 -7.23 -5.03
N PRO A 68 3.37 -7.04 -3.87
CA PRO A 68 3.13 -5.88 -3.02
C PRO A 68 3.76 -4.61 -3.61
N MET A 69 3.30 -3.44 -3.17
CA MET A 69 3.93 -2.14 -3.42
C MET A 69 4.34 -1.92 -4.87
N LYS A 70 3.38 -1.99 -5.80
CA LYS A 70 3.62 -1.82 -7.23
C LYS A 70 3.69 -0.33 -7.63
N ILE A 71 4.70 0.01 -8.41
CA ILE A 71 4.82 1.28 -9.14
C ILE A 71 4.87 0.94 -10.62
N TYR A 72 3.92 1.47 -11.38
CA TYR A 72 3.89 1.33 -12.82
C TYR A 72 4.44 2.59 -13.48
N LEU A 73 5.43 2.42 -14.36
CA LEU A 73 5.92 3.42 -15.30
C LEU A 73 5.43 2.99 -16.67
N LEU A 74 4.41 3.65 -17.20
CA LEU A 74 3.69 3.23 -18.41
C LEU A 74 3.89 4.23 -19.53
N ASP A 75 4.39 3.77 -20.66
CA ASP A 75 4.24 4.53 -21.90
C ASP A 75 2.76 4.52 -22.31
N ILE A 76 2.32 5.62 -22.90
CA ILE A 76 0.93 5.76 -23.36
C ILE A 76 0.73 5.02 -24.67
N GLU A 77 1.71 5.03 -25.55
CA GLU A 77 1.64 4.45 -26.89
C GLU A 77 2.55 3.24 -26.99
N THR A 78 1.96 2.06 -27.15
CA THR A 78 2.68 0.82 -27.49
C THR A 78 1.94 0.08 -28.61
N PRO A 79 2.60 -0.81 -29.35
CA PRO A 79 2.00 -1.49 -30.49
C PRO A 79 0.71 -2.25 -30.20
N SER A 80 0.56 -2.85 -29.02
CA SER A 80 -0.58 -3.73 -28.73
C SER A 80 -1.73 -3.03 -28.02
N SER A 81 -1.48 -1.97 -27.25
CA SER A 81 -2.49 -1.29 -26.44
C SER A 81 -2.05 0.09 -25.98
N SER A 82 -3.00 0.93 -25.60
CA SER A 82 -2.71 2.21 -24.95
C SER A 82 -2.42 2.02 -23.45
N GLY A 83 -1.39 2.72 -22.94
CA GLY A 83 -1.12 2.79 -21.51
C GLY A 83 -2.29 3.31 -20.68
N ILE A 84 -3.17 4.12 -21.27
CA ILE A 84 -4.41 4.60 -20.65
C ILE A 84 -5.37 3.44 -20.42
N ASP A 85 -5.55 2.55 -21.41
CA ASP A 85 -6.43 1.39 -21.27
C ASP A 85 -5.87 0.37 -20.26
N ILE A 86 -4.56 0.23 -20.21
CA ILE A 86 -3.87 -0.57 -19.21
C ILE A 86 -4.09 0.02 -17.82
N ALA A 87 -3.95 1.31 -17.64
CA ALA A 87 -4.20 1.97 -16.36
C ALA A 87 -5.66 1.76 -15.88
N ARG A 88 -6.64 1.81 -16.79
CA ARG A 88 -8.04 1.45 -16.48
C ARG A 88 -8.19 -0.01 -16.03
N LYS A 89 -7.48 -0.94 -16.67
CA LYS A 89 -7.50 -2.35 -16.26
C LYS A 89 -6.86 -2.53 -14.88
N ILE A 90 -5.72 -1.88 -14.62
CA ILE A 90 -5.08 -1.89 -13.31
C ILE A 90 -6.06 -1.40 -12.24
N ARG A 91 -6.70 -0.25 -12.45
CA ARG A 91 -7.60 0.36 -11.44
C ARG A 91 -8.85 -0.46 -11.13
N LYS A 92 -9.26 -1.38 -12.00
CA LYS A 92 -10.38 -2.30 -11.71
C LYS A 92 -10.05 -3.33 -10.61
N THR A 93 -8.78 -3.68 -10.45
CA THR A 93 -8.36 -4.76 -9.55
C THR A 93 -7.29 -4.32 -8.54
N ASP A 94 -6.60 -3.20 -8.80
CA ASP A 94 -5.50 -2.69 -8.00
C ASP A 94 -5.59 -1.15 -7.94
N VAL A 95 -6.33 -0.66 -6.95
CA VAL A 95 -6.46 0.78 -6.67
C VAL A 95 -5.24 1.33 -5.95
N ASP A 96 -4.43 0.46 -5.36
CA ASP A 96 -3.36 0.79 -4.44
C ASP A 96 -2.01 1.03 -5.09
N SER A 97 -1.79 0.46 -6.26
CA SER A 97 -0.56 0.70 -7.02
C SER A 97 -0.42 2.15 -7.45
N VAL A 98 0.82 2.60 -7.56
CA VAL A 98 1.11 3.93 -8.10
C VAL A 98 1.29 3.83 -9.61
N ILE A 99 0.66 4.72 -10.36
CA ILE A 99 0.82 4.82 -11.82
C ILE A 99 1.47 6.16 -12.17
N ILE A 100 2.51 6.10 -12.98
CA ILE A 100 3.22 7.24 -13.56
C ILE A 100 3.24 7.02 -15.08
N PHE A 101 2.72 7.97 -15.84
CA PHE A 101 2.80 7.92 -17.29
C PHE A 101 4.10 8.55 -17.79
N LEU A 102 4.76 7.89 -18.73
CA LEU A 102 5.90 8.37 -19.46
C LEU A 102 5.49 8.53 -20.93
N THR A 103 5.68 9.68 -21.54
CA THR A 103 5.27 9.89 -22.94
C THR A 103 6.13 10.91 -23.64
N GLY A 104 6.25 10.78 -24.96
CA GLY A 104 6.80 11.81 -25.84
C GLY A 104 5.78 12.86 -26.30
N HIS A 105 4.49 12.66 -26.00
CA HIS A 105 3.37 13.43 -26.55
C HIS A 105 2.63 14.20 -25.44
N GLU A 106 2.90 15.49 -25.29
CA GLU A 106 2.29 16.33 -24.25
C GLU A 106 0.78 16.50 -24.42
N GLU A 107 0.30 16.49 -25.66
CA GLU A 107 -1.12 16.62 -26.00
C GLU A 107 -1.98 15.51 -25.39
N LEU A 108 -1.40 14.34 -25.12
CA LEU A 108 -2.09 13.22 -24.50
C LEU A 108 -2.40 13.46 -23.00
N GLY A 109 -1.73 14.41 -22.36
CA GLY A 109 -1.99 14.79 -20.97
C GLY A 109 -3.45 15.22 -20.76
N ASN A 110 -4.03 15.96 -21.67
CA ASN A 110 -5.43 16.39 -21.60
C ASN A 110 -6.41 15.20 -21.73
N ILE A 111 -6.04 14.18 -22.48
CA ILE A 111 -6.86 12.98 -22.63
C ILE A 111 -6.87 12.19 -21.31
N ILE A 112 -5.72 12.06 -20.67
CA ILE A 112 -5.60 11.36 -19.38
C ILE A 112 -6.42 12.05 -18.29
N LEU A 113 -6.34 13.38 -18.19
CA LEU A 113 -7.10 14.17 -17.21
C LEU A 113 -8.62 14.03 -17.37
N LYS A 114 -9.10 13.86 -18.62
CA LYS A 114 -10.54 13.66 -18.91
C LYS A 114 -11.05 12.25 -18.59
N ASN A 115 -10.16 11.32 -18.26
CA ASN A 115 -10.52 9.91 -18.07
C ASN A 115 -10.72 9.51 -16.60
N ASP A 116 -10.70 10.45 -15.65
CA ASP A 116 -10.87 10.22 -14.21
C ASP A 116 -9.96 9.09 -13.65
N LEU A 117 -8.78 8.91 -14.27
CA LEU A 117 -7.83 7.90 -13.86
C LEU A 117 -7.02 8.38 -12.65
N MET A 118 -6.99 7.58 -11.61
CA MET A 118 -6.08 7.80 -10.48
C MET A 118 -4.65 7.46 -10.90
N PHE A 119 -3.85 8.48 -11.17
CA PHE A 119 -2.41 8.39 -11.43
C PHE A 119 -1.65 9.45 -10.63
N LEU A 120 -0.36 9.22 -10.40
CA LEU A 120 0.46 10.14 -9.61
C LEU A 120 1.01 11.29 -10.44
N SER A 121 1.55 10.99 -11.60
CA SER A 121 2.13 12.01 -12.48
C SER A 121 2.20 11.56 -13.93
N PHE A 122 2.34 12.59 -14.77
CA PHE A 122 2.57 12.52 -16.19
C PHE A 122 3.92 13.19 -16.50
N ILE A 123 4.83 12.50 -17.17
CA ILE A 123 6.21 12.94 -17.40
C ILE A 123 6.50 12.91 -18.89
N ASN A 124 6.88 14.05 -19.43
CA ASN A 124 7.42 14.14 -20.78
C ASN A 124 8.82 13.53 -20.82
N LYS A 125 9.07 12.60 -21.77
CA LYS A 125 10.35 11.92 -21.96
C LYS A 125 11.49 12.85 -22.37
N PHE A 126 11.17 14.03 -22.92
CA PHE A 126 12.12 14.99 -23.49
C PHE A 126 12.39 16.21 -22.59
N ASP A 127 11.59 16.41 -21.52
CA ASP A 127 11.69 17.57 -20.63
C ASP A 127 12.07 17.14 -19.21
N ASP A 128 13.29 17.49 -18.79
CA ASP A 128 13.85 17.24 -17.45
C ASP A 128 13.48 15.88 -16.83
N PHE A 129 13.48 14.85 -17.66
CA PHE A 129 12.97 13.52 -17.37
C PHE A 129 13.50 12.95 -16.05
N ASN A 130 14.83 13.02 -15.83
CA ASN A 130 15.45 12.38 -14.67
C ASN A 130 15.01 13.01 -13.34
N ASN A 131 14.93 14.35 -13.28
CA ASN A 131 14.50 15.04 -12.08
C ASN A 131 13.01 14.84 -11.83
N ARG A 132 12.18 14.92 -12.89
CA ARG A 132 10.72 14.72 -12.79
C ARG A 132 10.40 13.30 -12.36
N LEU A 133 11.06 12.28 -12.94
CA LEU A 133 10.86 10.88 -12.53
C LEU A 133 11.33 10.65 -11.09
N SER A 134 12.50 11.18 -10.70
CA SER A 134 12.99 11.05 -9.34
C SER A 134 12.05 11.69 -8.31
N ASN A 135 11.50 12.87 -8.61
CA ASN A 135 10.51 13.54 -7.76
C ASN A 135 9.20 12.74 -7.65
N SER A 136 8.75 12.16 -8.77
CA SER A 136 7.56 11.31 -8.78
C SER A 136 7.78 10.00 -8.03
N LEU A 137 8.95 9.40 -8.14
CA LEU A 137 9.32 8.22 -7.35
C LEU A 137 9.40 8.52 -5.86
N ASN A 138 9.90 9.70 -5.44
CA ASN A 138 9.84 10.11 -4.02
C ASN A 138 8.40 10.13 -3.53
N LYS A 139 7.49 10.81 -4.25
CA LYS A 139 6.07 10.86 -3.90
C LYS A 139 5.43 9.47 -3.88
N ALA A 140 5.78 8.61 -4.87
CA ALA A 140 5.30 7.24 -4.92
C ALA A 140 5.73 6.44 -3.69
N LEU A 141 7.01 6.56 -3.28
CA LEU A 141 7.51 5.91 -2.07
C LEU A 141 6.81 6.40 -0.80
N ASP A 142 6.53 7.70 -0.69
CA ASP A 142 5.83 8.25 0.46
C ASP A 142 4.39 7.74 0.52
N LEU A 143 3.69 7.66 -0.60
CA LEU A 143 2.36 7.05 -0.68
C LEU A 143 2.39 5.57 -0.27
N LEU A 144 3.37 4.81 -0.76
CA LEU A 144 3.49 3.38 -0.46
C LEU A 144 3.96 3.11 0.98
N LYS A 145 4.82 3.95 1.56
CA LYS A 145 5.28 3.82 2.95
C LYS A 145 4.17 4.06 3.97
N ASN A 146 3.24 4.95 3.64
CA ASN A 146 2.09 5.23 4.50
C ASN A 146 1.07 4.07 4.50
N ARG A 147 1.20 3.11 3.59
CA ARG A 147 0.39 1.90 3.52
C ARG A 147 1.11 0.77 4.22
N LYS A 148 0.68 0.43 5.40
CA LYS A 148 1.15 -0.74 6.13
C LYS A 148 0.11 -1.84 6.01
N ILE A 149 0.46 -2.88 5.24
CA ILE A 149 -0.41 -4.03 5.03
C ILE A 149 -0.05 -5.12 6.03
N ILE A 150 -1.02 -5.63 6.75
CA ILE A 150 -0.88 -6.85 7.54
C ILE A 150 -1.49 -8.04 6.78
N ARG A 151 -0.81 -9.19 6.84
CA ARG A 151 -1.30 -10.45 6.29
C ARG A 151 -1.59 -11.42 7.42
N LEU A 152 -2.82 -11.87 7.47
CA LEU A 152 -3.28 -12.81 8.49
C LEU A 152 -3.70 -14.11 7.83
N ASN A 153 -2.99 -15.18 8.15
CA ASN A 153 -3.38 -16.51 7.74
C ASN A 153 -4.28 -17.10 8.82
N ASP A 154 -5.51 -17.42 8.45
CA ASP A 154 -6.46 -18.16 9.29
C ASP A 154 -6.96 -19.40 8.51
N ARG A 155 -6.49 -20.57 8.89
CA ARG A 155 -6.73 -21.84 8.20
C ARG A 155 -6.29 -21.75 6.71
N ASN A 156 -7.25 -21.83 5.80
CA ASN A 156 -7.02 -21.79 4.35
C ASN A 156 -7.28 -20.40 3.74
N ILE A 157 -7.51 -19.38 4.58
CA ILE A 157 -7.82 -18.01 4.15
C ILE A 157 -6.66 -17.10 4.54
N THR A 158 -6.16 -16.33 3.57
CA THR A 158 -5.21 -15.25 3.82
C THR A 158 -5.95 -13.92 3.69
N TYR A 159 -6.04 -13.18 4.78
CA TYR A 159 -6.54 -11.81 4.79
C TYR A 159 -5.38 -10.86 4.55
N THR A 160 -5.58 -9.93 3.64
CA THR A 160 -4.66 -8.81 3.38
C THR A 160 -5.39 -7.53 3.76
N ILE A 161 -4.92 -6.84 4.80
CA ILE A 161 -5.62 -5.71 5.41
C ILE A 161 -4.67 -4.52 5.45
N ASP A 162 -5.10 -3.38 4.89
CA ASP A 162 -4.40 -2.12 5.10
C ASP A 162 -4.66 -1.66 6.55
N ILE A 163 -3.59 -1.37 7.28
CA ILE A 163 -3.69 -0.87 8.66
C ILE A 163 -4.48 0.43 8.75
N ASN A 164 -4.44 1.25 7.70
CA ASN A 164 -5.18 2.50 7.65
C ASN A 164 -6.71 2.29 7.67
N ASP A 165 -7.19 1.15 7.13
CA ASP A 165 -8.61 0.83 7.12
C ASP A 165 -9.11 0.32 8.46
N ILE A 166 -8.21 -0.08 9.37
CA ILE A 166 -8.58 -0.65 10.67
C ILE A 166 -9.01 0.46 11.63
N LEU A 167 -10.23 0.36 12.13
CA LEU A 167 -10.77 1.23 13.18
C LEU A 167 -10.38 0.73 14.57
N TYR A 168 -10.67 -0.54 14.84
CA TYR A 168 -10.33 -1.18 16.09
C TYR A 168 -10.17 -2.69 15.95
N ILE A 169 -9.54 -3.27 16.95
CA ILE A 169 -9.36 -4.71 17.10
C ILE A 169 -9.82 -5.11 18.48
N THR A 170 -10.71 -6.09 18.56
CA THR A 170 -11.27 -6.56 19.81
C THR A 170 -11.37 -8.08 19.85
N THR A 171 -11.68 -8.63 21.02
CA THR A 171 -11.89 -10.06 21.19
C THR A 171 -13.39 -10.35 21.40
N ASP A 172 -13.93 -11.25 20.61
CA ASP A 172 -15.22 -11.86 20.87
C ASP A 172 -15.05 -12.89 22.00
N SER A 173 -15.65 -12.60 23.14
CA SER A 173 -15.56 -13.47 24.33
C SER A 173 -16.33 -14.78 24.17
N TYR A 174 -17.34 -14.81 23.31
CA TYR A 174 -18.16 -16.01 23.08
C TYR A 174 -17.48 -16.96 22.09
N GLU A 175 -17.08 -16.44 20.90
CA GLU A 175 -16.42 -17.24 19.88
C GLU A 175 -14.92 -17.44 20.14
N ARG A 176 -14.34 -16.72 21.11
CA ARG A 176 -12.89 -16.69 21.41
C ARG A 176 -12.02 -16.34 20.19
N ARG A 177 -12.53 -15.47 19.34
CA ARG A 177 -11.86 -14.99 18.13
C ARG A 177 -11.49 -13.53 18.27
N THR A 178 -10.46 -13.12 17.54
CA THR A 178 -10.15 -11.70 17.40
C THR A 178 -10.95 -11.13 16.22
N ILE A 179 -11.60 -10.02 16.48
CA ILE A 179 -12.36 -9.24 15.52
C ILE A 179 -11.52 -8.04 15.10
N ILE A 180 -11.32 -7.86 13.80
CA ILE A 180 -10.71 -6.69 13.19
C ILE A 180 -11.81 -5.94 12.47
N LYS A 181 -12.15 -4.76 12.96
CA LYS A 181 -13.14 -3.88 12.34
C LYS A 181 -12.44 -2.90 11.41
N THR A 182 -12.86 -2.91 10.17
CA THR A 182 -12.41 -1.98 9.12
C THR A 182 -13.56 -1.10 8.66
N ASP A 183 -13.30 -0.14 7.78
CA ASP A 183 -14.33 0.69 7.16
C ASP A 183 -15.39 -0.13 6.41
N TYR A 184 -14.99 -1.27 5.87
CA TYR A 184 -15.82 -2.05 4.94
C TYR A 184 -16.34 -3.35 5.56
N ASN A 185 -15.57 -3.94 6.46
CA ASN A 185 -15.80 -5.31 6.92
C ASN A 185 -15.49 -5.50 8.40
N GLU A 186 -16.04 -6.58 8.93
CA GLU A 186 -15.63 -7.20 10.18
C GLU A 186 -14.97 -8.54 9.85
N ILE A 187 -13.69 -8.68 10.21
CA ILE A 187 -12.90 -9.87 9.92
C ILE A 187 -12.65 -10.60 11.24
N LYS A 188 -13.12 -11.84 11.34
CA LYS A 188 -12.91 -12.70 12.49
C LYS A 188 -11.79 -13.70 12.21
N VAL A 189 -10.75 -13.68 13.04
CA VAL A 189 -9.59 -14.56 12.90
C VAL A 189 -9.32 -15.38 14.17
N ASN A 190 -8.80 -16.59 13.98
CA ASN A 190 -8.43 -17.49 15.07
C ASN A 190 -6.99 -17.22 15.55
N LYS A 191 -6.72 -15.96 15.88
CA LYS A 191 -5.47 -15.46 16.46
C LYS A 191 -5.77 -14.68 17.71
N SER A 192 -4.86 -14.71 18.67
CA SER A 192 -4.99 -13.93 19.89
C SER A 192 -4.83 -12.43 19.61
N LEU A 193 -5.43 -11.60 20.44
CA LEU A 193 -5.27 -10.14 20.36
C LEU A 193 -3.80 -9.71 20.48
N SER A 194 -2.99 -10.46 21.24
CA SER A 194 -1.55 -10.20 21.40
C SER A 194 -0.79 -10.44 20.10
N GLU A 195 -1.08 -11.54 19.39
CA GLU A 195 -0.44 -11.84 18.09
C GLU A 195 -0.76 -10.77 17.05
N ILE A 196 -2.01 -10.28 17.04
CA ILE A 196 -2.40 -9.19 16.11
C ILE A 196 -1.71 -7.88 16.51
N LYS A 197 -1.67 -7.57 17.83
CA LYS A 197 -1.00 -6.35 18.31
C LYS A 197 0.44 -6.27 17.84
N ASP A 198 1.18 -7.37 17.84
CA ASP A 198 2.58 -7.41 17.45
C ASP A 198 2.80 -7.09 15.96
N MET A 199 1.73 -7.12 15.14
CA MET A 199 1.73 -6.74 13.72
C MET A 199 1.35 -5.27 13.49
N LEU A 200 0.84 -4.58 14.52
CA LEU A 200 0.39 -3.19 14.47
C LEU A 200 1.55 -2.23 14.77
N ASP A 201 1.33 -0.95 14.52
CA ASP A 201 2.27 0.11 14.86
C ASP A 201 1.73 1.01 15.99
N ASP A 202 2.46 2.09 16.28
CA ASP A 202 2.20 3.01 17.40
C ASP A 202 0.88 3.80 17.27
N ARG A 203 0.21 3.72 16.12
CA ARG A 203 -1.14 4.27 15.93
C ARG A 203 -2.20 3.54 16.75
N PHE A 204 -1.93 2.28 17.11
CA PHE A 204 -2.88 1.47 17.87
C PHE A 204 -2.63 1.57 19.35
N ILE A 205 -3.59 2.15 20.05
CA ILE A 205 -3.56 2.34 21.49
C ILE A 205 -4.58 1.43 22.18
N GLN A 206 -4.19 0.90 23.33
CA GLN A 206 -5.08 0.06 24.10
C GLN A 206 -6.09 0.90 24.89
N THR A 207 -7.38 0.60 24.74
CA THR A 207 -8.50 1.27 25.43
C THR A 207 -9.23 0.35 26.39
N HIS A 208 -9.10 -0.96 26.20
CA HIS A 208 -9.67 -1.98 27.06
C HIS A 208 -8.74 -3.20 27.08
N ARG A 209 -8.83 -4.06 28.10
CA ARG A 209 -8.04 -5.31 28.12
C ARG A 209 -8.22 -6.18 26.87
N ALA A 210 -9.36 -6.05 26.20
CA ALA A 210 -9.75 -6.77 24.99
C ALA A 210 -9.86 -5.87 23.76
N CYS A 211 -9.30 -4.64 23.78
CA CYS A 211 -9.46 -3.71 22.63
C CYS A 211 -8.25 -2.82 22.43
N TYR A 212 -7.85 -2.70 21.16
CA TYR A 212 -6.96 -1.69 20.61
C TYR A 212 -7.70 -0.90 19.55
N ILE A 213 -7.55 0.43 19.56
CA ILE A 213 -8.14 1.32 18.55
C ILE A 213 -7.05 1.99 17.72
N ASN A 214 -7.36 2.31 16.48
CA ASN A 214 -6.54 3.21 15.67
C ASN A 214 -6.78 4.65 16.12
N ASN A 215 -5.79 5.22 16.78
CA ASN A 215 -5.88 6.57 17.35
C ASN A 215 -5.96 7.68 16.29
N GLU A 216 -5.42 7.45 15.08
CA GLU A 216 -5.49 8.41 13.97
C GLU A 216 -6.89 8.49 13.34
N ARG A 217 -7.70 7.42 13.49
CA ARG A 217 -9.08 7.35 13.00
C ARG A 217 -10.12 7.81 14.03
N ARG A 218 -9.70 8.11 15.25
CA ARG A 218 -10.55 8.54 16.34
C ARG A 218 -10.85 10.05 16.23
N ILE A 219 -12.13 10.44 16.25
CA ILE A 219 -12.53 11.85 16.25
C ILE A 219 -13.12 12.33 17.58
N LYS A 220 -13.66 11.42 18.41
CA LYS A 220 -14.29 11.82 19.69
C LYS A 220 -14.13 10.71 20.73
N VAL A 221 -13.94 11.13 21.99
CA VAL A 221 -13.97 10.26 23.16
C VAL A 221 -14.92 10.82 24.19
N ASP A 222 -15.97 10.08 24.48
CA ASP A 222 -16.86 10.35 25.61
C ASP A 222 -16.40 9.51 26.81
N LYS A 223 -15.63 10.16 27.71
CA LYS A 223 -15.06 9.49 28.90
C LYS A 223 -16.11 9.14 29.95
N THR A 224 -17.26 9.82 29.93
CA THR A 224 -18.38 9.58 30.85
C THR A 224 -19.16 8.34 30.43
N ASN A 225 -19.57 8.31 29.17
CA ASN A 225 -20.33 7.18 28.62
C ASN A 225 -19.42 6.04 28.11
N LYS A 226 -18.08 6.24 28.16
CA LYS A 226 -17.06 5.28 27.71
C LYS A 226 -17.17 4.91 26.22
N ILE A 227 -17.58 5.87 25.38
CA ILE A 227 -17.78 5.70 23.94
C ILE A 227 -16.64 6.37 23.18
N ILE A 228 -16.10 5.68 22.20
CA ILE A 228 -15.13 6.22 21.24
C ILE A 228 -15.81 6.24 19.87
N THR A 229 -15.72 7.38 19.17
CA THR A 229 -16.29 7.60 17.83
C THR A 229 -15.17 7.74 16.82
N PHE A 230 -15.29 7.07 15.68
CA PHE A 230 -14.37 7.11 14.56
C PHE A 230 -14.86 8.06 13.46
N ASP A 231 -13.95 8.40 12.55
CA ASP A 231 -14.15 9.36 11.46
C ASP A 231 -15.24 8.94 10.45
N ASN A 232 -15.50 7.64 10.33
CA ASN A 232 -16.60 7.08 9.51
C ASN A 232 -17.95 7.02 10.26
N GLY A 233 -18.01 7.49 11.52
CA GLY A 233 -19.22 7.47 12.37
C GLY A 233 -19.41 6.20 13.19
N GLU A 234 -18.59 5.17 13.00
CA GLU A 234 -18.61 3.96 13.83
C GLU A 234 -18.29 4.29 15.29
N THR A 235 -18.84 3.54 16.23
CA THR A 235 -18.60 3.73 17.67
C THR A 235 -18.29 2.44 18.38
N ILE A 236 -17.51 2.53 19.47
CA ILE A 236 -17.22 1.41 20.34
C ILE A 236 -17.27 1.84 21.81
N ASP A 237 -17.78 0.97 22.69
CA ASP A 237 -17.93 1.19 24.14
C ASP A 237 -16.86 0.51 24.99
N LEU A 238 -15.75 0.11 24.38
CA LEU A 238 -14.63 -0.56 25.03
C LEU A 238 -13.55 0.42 25.53
N LEU A 239 -13.95 1.30 26.45
CA LEU A 239 -13.05 2.22 27.17
C LEU A 239 -13.10 1.94 28.68
N SER A 240 -12.08 1.29 29.22
CA SER A 240 -12.01 1.03 30.65
C SER A 240 -11.26 2.13 31.41
N ASP A 241 -11.58 2.33 32.69
CA ASP A 241 -10.99 3.37 33.52
C ASP A 241 -9.45 3.27 33.62
N LYS A 242 -8.92 2.04 33.58
CA LYS A 242 -7.47 1.76 33.57
C LYS A 242 -6.76 2.41 32.37
N TYR A 243 -7.43 2.46 31.20
CA TYR A 243 -6.84 2.90 29.94
C TYR A 243 -7.32 4.30 29.49
N LYS A 244 -8.14 5.00 30.29
CA LYS A 244 -8.62 6.37 29.98
C LYS A 244 -7.51 7.40 29.77
N ARG A 245 -6.29 7.12 30.25
CA ARG A 245 -5.13 8.00 30.05
C ARG A 245 -4.47 7.82 28.69
N ASN A 246 -4.76 6.73 27.97
CA ASN A 246 -4.21 6.46 26.64
C ASN A 246 -4.94 7.24 25.52
N VAL A 247 -6.10 7.81 25.83
CA VAL A 247 -6.99 8.49 24.87
C VAL A 247 -7.25 9.95 25.25
#